data_c8ddc065924e36e40311a52235c689f5
#
_entry.id   c8ddc065924e36e40311a52235c689f5
#
_cell.length_a   1.000
_cell.length_b   1.000
_cell.length_c   1.000
_cell.angle_alpha   90.00
_cell.angle_beta   90.00
_cell.angle_gamma   90.00
#
_symmetry.space_group_name_H-M   'P 1'
#
loop_
_entity.id
_entity.type
_entity.pdbx_description
1 polymer ?
#
loop_
_entity_poly.entity_id
_entity_poly.type
_entity_poly.pdbx_seq_one_letter_code
_entity_poly.pdbx_strand_id
1 'polypeptide(L)'
;MAPKVRFALAAWLSFLALPTIVHAQSAITGVVKDTSGAVLPGVTVEATSDALIEKSKSAISDGGGRYTIPDLRPGTYMVTFTLEGFSTVRREGIPLPSEFTMTLNADLRVGALEESITVTGSSPVVDVTTAAHNQVLNREAVDNIPTGRTIQGLGQLVVGINLSLPDTGGARAMQQTYMSTHGMTTSNTTVLADGMMINGLQSDGAVQTYTNDAMYQEISYQTSGIGADTQAGGVRLNMIPREGGKRFSG
;
A
#
# COMPACT_ATOMS: atom_id res chain seq x y z
N MET A 1 45.94 20.49 4.54
CA MET A 1 45.20 19.35 5.09
C MET A 1 45.90 18.08 4.68
N ALA A 2 46.31 17.25 5.64
CA ALA A 2 47.06 16.03 5.39
C ALA A 2 46.22 15.01 4.57
N PRO A 3 46.84 14.26 3.66
CA PRO A 3 46.12 13.32 2.80
C PRO A 3 45.27 12.30 3.57
N LYS A 4 45.67 11.91 4.76
CA LYS A 4 44.94 11.00 5.66
C LYS A 4 43.59 11.57 6.12
N VAL A 5 43.48 12.91 6.32
CA VAL A 5 42.22 13.55 6.72
C VAL A 5 41.24 13.65 5.55
N ARG A 6 41.74 13.81 4.31
CA ARG A 6 40.90 13.78 3.09
C ARG A 6 40.33 12.40 2.83
N PHE A 7 41.10 11.34 3.04
CA PHE A 7 40.63 9.95 2.92
C PHE A 7 39.60 9.59 3.98
N ALA A 8 39.80 10.02 5.26
CA ALA A 8 38.85 9.79 6.32
C ALA A 8 37.53 10.55 6.08
N LEU A 9 37.59 11.80 5.58
CA LEU A 9 36.40 12.58 5.25
C LEU A 9 35.62 11.97 4.07
N ALA A 10 36.33 11.50 3.04
CA ALA A 10 35.73 10.84 1.88
C ALA A 10 35.07 9.50 2.27
N ALA A 11 35.70 8.72 3.12
CA ALA A 11 35.15 7.47 3.66
C ALA A 11 33.90 7.72 4.54
N TRP A 12 33.92 8.80 5.33
CA TRP A 12 32.79 9.20 6.17
C TRP A 12 31.61 9.70 5.33
N LEU A 13 31.88 10.49 4.28
CA LEU A 13 30.87 10.96 3.33
C LEU A 13 30.26 9.82 2.52
N SER A 14 31.07 8.81 2.17
CA SER A 14 30.59 7.61 1.46
C SER A 14 29.68 6.73 2.32
N PHE A 15 29.87 6.72 3.65
CA PHE A 15 29.03 5.99 4.59
C PHE A 15 27.67 6.67 4.82
N LEU A 16 27.58 8.00 4.66
CA LEU A 16 26.32 8.75 4.72
C LEU A 16 25.47 8.62 3.44
N ALA A 17 26.05 8.13 2.34
CA ALA A 17 25.37 8.00 1.04
C ALA A 17 24.78 6.59 0.80
N LEU A 18 24.72 5.73 1.83
CA LEU A 18 24.02 4.45 1.69
C LEU A 18 22.52 4.71 1.59
N PRO A 19 21.87 4.33 0.47
CA PRO A 19 20.43 4.47 0.34
C PRO A 19 19.76 3.58 1.39
N THR A 20 18.94 4.18 2.26
CA THR A 20 18.02 3.42 3.09
C THR A 20 16.97 2.84 2.16
N ILE A 21 16.90 1.53 2.04
CA ILE A 21 15.85 0.85 1.28
C ILE A 21 14.55 1.06 2.07
N VAL A 22 13.77 2.04 1.68
CA VAL A 22 12.41 2.23 2.18
C VAL A 22 11.52 1.28 1.37
N HIS A 23 11.04 0.24 2.01
CA HIS A 23 10.05 -0.65 1.41
C HIS A 23 8.65 -0.06 1.62
N ALA A 24 7.83 -0.03 0.57
CA ALA A 24 6.40 0.23 0.64
C ALA A 24 5.74 -0.95 1.38
N GLN A 25 5.71 -0.88 2.71
CA GLN A 25 5.25 -1.98 3.56
C GLN A 25 3.81 -1.74 4.00
N SER A 26 3.00 -2.76 3.86
CA SER A 26 1.64 -2.77 4.39
C SER A 26 1.59 -3.58 5.68
N ALA A 27 0.53 -3.39 6.46
CA ALA A 27 0.33 -4.09 7.72
C ALA A 27 -1.12 -4.52 7.89
N ILE A 28 -1.35 -5.59 8.65
CA ILE A 28 -2.67 -5.95 9.16
C ILE A 28 -2.64 -5.81 10.67
N THR A 29 -3.55 -5.03 11.22
CA THR A 29 -3.72 -4.82 12.66
C THR A 29 -5.15 -5.09 13.07
N GLY A 30 -5.40 -5.24 14.35
CA GLY A 30 -6.77 -5.39 14.84
C GLY A 30 -6.85 -5.76 16.30
N VAL A 31 -8.08 -6.00 16.75
CA VAL A 31 -8.39 -6.45 18.11
C VAL A 31 -9.17 -7.75 18.02
N VAL A 32 -8.75 -8.72 18.82
CA VAL A 32 -9.47 -9.99 18.97
C VAL A 32 -10.25 -10.00 20.27
N LYS A 33 -11.53 -10.34 20.18
CA LYS A 33 -12.46 -10.42 21.30
C LYS A 33 -13.19 -11.75 21.31
N ASP A 34 -13.81 -12.06 22.41
CA ASP A 34 -14.82 -13.11 22.48
C ASP A 34 -16.23 -12.55 22.16
N THR A 35 -17.23 -13.43 22.10
CA THR A 35 -18.61 -13.05 21.83
C THR A 35 -19.25 -12.22 22.97
N SER A 36 -18.63 -12.14 24.16
CA SER A 36 -19.05 -11.27 25.26
C SER A 36 -18.47 -9.86 25.14
N GLY A 37 -17.53 -9.65 24.22
CA GLY A 37 -16.80 -8.40 24.04
C GLY A 37 -15.51 -8.30 24.85
N ALA A 38 -15.15 -9.34 25.61
CA ALA A 38 -13.88 -9.37 26.33
C ALA A 38 -12.71 -9.57 25.35
N VAL A 39 -11.62 -8.84 25.58
CA VAL A 39 -10.43 -8.95 24.75
C VAL A 39 -9.70 -10.28 24.98
N LEU A 40 -9.16 -10.87 23.95
CA LEU A 40 -8.47 -12.17 23.99
C LEU A 40 -6.96 -11.99 23.76
N PRO A 41 -6.13 -12.08 24.81
CA PRO A 41 -4.70 -12.13 24.67
C PRO A 41 -4.24 -13.54 24.24
N GLY A 42 -3.06 -13.62 23.61
CA GLY A 42 -2.43 -14.90 23.25
C GLY A 42 -3.02 -15.57 21.99
N VAL A 43 -3.91 -14.88 21.25
CA VAL A 43 -4.40 -15.39 19.98
C VAL A 43 -3.29 -15.37 18.94
N THR A 44 -3.04 -16.50 18.31
CA THR A 44 -2.14 -16.58 17.14
C THR A 44 -2.92 -16.14 15.91
N VAL A 45 -2.44 -15.07 15.26
CA VAL A 45 -3.00 -14.52 14.03
C VAL A 45 -2.00 -14.78 12.91
N GLU A 46 -2.38 -15.57 11.92
CA GLU A 46 -1.56 -15.93 10.77
C GLU A 46 -2.14 -15.35 9.49
N ALA A 47 -1.34 -14.59 8.75
CA ALA A 47 -1.66 -14.07 7.43
C ALA A 47 -0.92 -14.88 6.37
N THR A 48 -1.66 -15.52 5.46
CA THR A 48 -1.14 -16.35 4.38
C THR A 48 -1.46 -15.71 3.03
N SER A 49 -0.48 -15.65 2.12
CA SER A 49 -0.65 -15.10 0.78
C SER A 49 0.42 -15.63 -0.17
N ASP A 50 0.08 -15.75 -1.45
CA ASP A 50 1.06 -16.04 -2.50
C ASP A 50 2.03 -14.89 -2.76
N ALA A 51 1.67 -13.66 -2.39
CA ALA A 51 2.53 -12.49 -2.46
C ALA A 51 3.72 -12.54 -1.47
N LEU A 52 3.63 -13.36 -0.42
CA LEU A 52 4.71 -13.53 0.55
C LEU A 52 5.73 -14.58 0.09
N ILE A 53 7.01 -14.26 0.24
CA ILE A 53 8.11 -15.22 -0.03
C ILE A 53 8.01 -16.42 0.92
N GLU A 54 7.73 -16.17 2.19
CA GLU A 54 7.61 -17.17 3.25
C GLU A 54 6.23 -17.83 3.31
N LYS A 55 5.31 -17.44 2.38
CA LYS A 55 3.92 -17.88 2.27
C LYS A 55 3.02 -17.48 3.44
N SER A 56 3.55 -17.33 4.64
CA SER A 56 2.79 -16.86 5.81
C SER A 56 3.63 -15.99 6.74
N LYS A 57 2.94 -15.09 7.47
CA LYS A 57 3.47 -14.34 8.61
C LYS A 57 2.49 -14.39 9.75
N SER A 58 2.99 -14.44 10.99
CA SER A 58 2.16 -14.55 12.19
C SER A 58 2.51 -13.49 13.22
N ALA A 59 1.52 -13.15 14.05
CA ALA A 59 1.66 -12.34 15.25
C ALA A 59 0.79 -12.91 16.37
N ILE A 60 1.08 -12.53 17.62
CA ILE A 60 0.31 -12.95 18.79
C ILE A 60 -0.35 -11.70 19.39
N SER A 61 -1.63 -11.81 19.78
CA SER A 61 -2.33 -10.69 20.43
C SER A 61 -1.79 -10.40 21.83
N ASP A 62 -1.64 -9.12 22.14
CA ASP A 62 -1.16 -8.63 23.44
C ASP A 62 -2.23 -8.72 24.55
N GLY A 63 -1.89 -8.22 25.76
CA GLY A 63 -2.79 -8.20 26.92
C GLY A 63 -4.09 -7.40 26.70
N GLY A 64 -4.14 -6.53 25.70
CA GLY A 64 -5.34 -5.79 25.26
C GLY A 64 -6.05 -6.45 24.08
N GLY A 65 -5.67 -7.67 23.67
CA GLY A 65 -6.19 -8.38 22.52
C GLY A 65 -5.77 -7.77 21.17
N ARG A 66 -4.80 -6.86 21.14
CA ARG A 66 -4.33 -6.19 19.93
C ARG A 66 -3.23 -7.00 19.27
N TYR A 67 -3.24 -7.02 17.96
CA TYR A 67 -2.17 -7.62 17.17
C TYR A 67 -1.78 -6.72 15.99
N THR A 68 -0.57 -6.89 15.50
CA THR A 68 -0.07 -6.23 14.29
C THR A 68 0.85 -7.18 13.55
N ILE A 69 0.61 -7.40 12.27
CA ILE A 69 1.47 -8.13 11.35
C ILE A 69 2.07 -7.10 10.39
N PRO A 70 3.29 -6.63 10.62
CA PRO A 70 3.95 -5.62 9.78
C PRO A 70 4.60 -6.26 8.56
N ASP A 71 5.13 -5.42 7.67
CA ASP A 71 5.99 -5.80 6.54
C ASP A 71 5.32 -6.80 5.59
N LEU A 72 4.04 -6.57 5.30
CA LEU A 72 3.29 -7.35 4.33
C LEU A 72 3.42 -6.74 2.93
N ARG A 73 3.48 -7.58 1.92
CA ARG A 73 3.43 -7.15 0.52
C ARG A 73 1.99 -6.93 0.08
N PRO A 74 1.74 -6.04 -0.88
CA PRO A 74 0.42 -5.91 -1.49
C PRO A 74 -0.03 -7.25 -2.08
N GLY A 75 -1.30 -7.59 -1.91
CA GLY A 75 -1.84 -8.85 -2.41
C GLY A 75 -3.13 -9.26 -1.70
N THR A 76 -3.64 -10.43 -2.06
CA THR A 76 -4.81 -11.02 -1.40
C THR A 76 -4.37 -11.97 -0.30
N TYR A 77 -4.93 -11.77 0.88
CA TYR A 77 -4.57 -12.51 2.08
C TYR A 77 -5.71 -13.40 2.58
N MET A 78 -5.31 -14.47 3.22
CA MET A 78 -6.14 -15.26 4.11
C MET A 78 -5.59 -15.09 5.52
N VAL A 79 -6.46 -14.70 6.48
CA VAL A 79 -6.07 -14.49 7.88
C VAL A 79 -6.79 -15.49 8.76
N THR A 80 -6.02 -16.22 9.56
CA THR A 80 -6.50 -17.26 10.48
C THR A 80 -6.23 -16.85 11.92
N PHE A 81 -7.23 -16.92 12.77
CA PHE A 81 -7.16 -16.62 14.20
C PHE A 81 -7.34 -17.92 14.99
N THR A 82 -6.36 -18.27 15.82
CA THR A 82 -6.35 -19.52 16.58
C THR A 82 -6.03 -19.25 18.04
N LEU A 83 -6.84 -19.79 18.93
CA LEU A 83 -6.61 -19.79 20.39
C LEU A 83 -7.15 -21.09 20.95
N GLU A 84 -6.40 -21.71 21.87
CA GLU A 84 -6.82 -22.97 22.52
C GLU A 84 -8.12 -22.75 23.32
N GLY A 85 -9.09 -23.62 23.11
CA GLY A 85 -10.44 -23.50 23.71
C GLY A 85 -11.43 -22.64 22.96
N PHE A 86 -11.02 -22.08 21.81
CA PHE A 86 -11.88 -21.30 20.92
C PHE A 86 -11.94 -21.90 19.53
N SER A 87 -13.06 -21.66 18.84
CA SER A 87 -13.20 -22.04 17.43
C SER A 87 -12.27 -21.19 16.56
N THR A 88 -11.57 -21.83 15.62
CA THR A 88 -10.71 -21.13 14.67
C THR A 88 -11.54 -20.29 13.71
N VAL A 89 -11.22 -19.00 13.60
CA VAL A 89 -11.84 -18.09 12.63
C VAL A 89 -10.90 -17.88 11.46
N ARG A 90 -11.41 -18.06 10.24
CA ARG A 90 -10.67 -17.90 8.99
C ARG A 90 -11.36 -16.87 8.12
N ARG A 91 -10.62 -15.88 7.63
CA ARG A 91 -11.09 -14.85 6.71
C ARG A 91 -10.29 -14.93 5.42
N GLU A 92 -11.00 -15.12 4.31
CA GLU A 92 -10.40 -15.28 2.99
C GLU A 92 -10.70 -14.06 2.10
N GLY A 93 -9.86 -13.88 1.07
CA GLY A 93 -10.10 -12.86 0.05
C GLY A 93 -9.87 -11.42 0.55
N ILE A 94 -8.95 -11.21 1.51
CA ILE A 94 -8.66 -9.90 2.07
C ILE A 94 -7.66 -9.17 1.14
N PRO A 95 -8.10 -8.16 0.38
CA PRO A 95 -7.19 -7.38 -0.45
C PRO A 95 -6.39 -6.42 0.44
N LEU A 96 -5.07 -6.52 0.41
CA LEU A 96 -4.18 -5.62 1.12
C LEU A 96 -3.43 -4.76 0.08
N PRO A 97 -3.82 -3.48 -0.08
CA PRO A 97 -3.11 -2.54 -0.95
C PRO A 97 -1.72 -2.20 -0.42
N SER A 98 -0.88 -1.60 -1.28
CA SER A 98 0.42 -1.07 -0.90
C SER A 98 0.29 0.10 0.08
N GLU A 99 1.26 0.21 0.98
CA GLU A 99 1.34 1.31 1.96
C GLU A 99 0.05 1.48 2.80
N PHE A 100 -0.64 0.40 3.05
CA PHE A 100 -1.93 0.41 3.74
C PHE A 100 -1.88 -0.43 5.01
N THR A 101 -2.37 0.13 6.11
CA THR A 101 -2.60 -0.62 7.35
C THR A 101 -4.07 -1.00 7.45
N MET A 102 -4.34 -2.27 7.22
CA MET A 102 -5.70 -2.80 7.30
C MET A 102 -6.07 -3.14 8.74
N THR A 103 -7.21 -2.64 9.21
CA THR A 103 -7.76 -3.03 10.50
C THR A 103 -8.73 -4.21 10.32
N LEU A 104 -8.36 -5.36 10.86
CA LEU A 104 -9.15 -6.59 10.80
C LEU A 104 -9.43 -7.10 12.21
N ASN A 105 -10.62 -6.83 12.74
CA ASN A 105 -11.05 -7.31 14.05
C ASN A 105 -11.69 -8.70 13.92
N ALA A 106 -11.55 -9.52 14.96
CA ALA A 106 -12.15 -10.85 15.00
C ALA A 106 -12.85 -11.10 16.35
N ASP A 107 -14.00 -11.78 16.28
CA ASP A 107 -14.72 -12.29 17.44
C ASP A 107 -14.64 -13.82 17.43
N LEU A 108 -14.00 -14.40 18.47
CA LEU A 108 -13.85 -15.84 18.62
C LEU A 108 -14.94 -16.38 19.54
N ARG A 109 -15.44 -17.56 19.21
CA ARG A 109 -16.42 -18.29 20.04
C ARG A 109 -15.71 -19.37 20.84
N VAL A 110 -16.14 -19.57 22.08
CA VAL A 110 -15.72 -20.73 22.87
C VAL A 110 -16.27 -21.99 22.19
N GLY A 111 -15.39 -22.95 21.84
CA GLY A 111 -15.80 -24.15 21.12
C GLY A 111 -14.62 -25.07 20.85
N ALA A 112 -14.89 -26.27 20.31
CA ALA A 112 -13.84 -27.20 19.92
C ALA A 112 -13.07 -26.70 18.70
N LEU A 113 -11.80 -27.05 18.62
CA LEU A 113 -10.83 -26.64 17.59
C LEU A 113 -11.25 -27.00 16.14
N GLU A 114 -12.22 -27.89 15.98
CA GLU A 114 -12.64 -28.46 14.70
C GLU A 114 -13.72 -27.62 13.96
N GLU A 115 -14.33 -26.64 14.59
CA GLU A 115 -15.27 -25.74 13.91
C GLU A 115 -14.53 -24.53 13.30
N SER A 116 -14.12 -24.68 12.04
CA SER A 116 -13.58 -23.55 11.26
C SER A 116 -14.73 -22.73 10.67
N ILE A 117 -14.89 -21.50 11.11
CA ILE A 117 -15.86 -20.56 10.53
C ILE A 117 -15.17 -19.80 9.40
N THR A 118 -15.45 -20.15 8.17
CA THR A 118 -14.99 -19.41 6.99
C THR A 118 -15.93 -18.24 6.75
N VAL A 119 -15.46 -17.03 6.97
CA VAL A 119 -16.21 -15.80 6.63
C VAL A 119 -15.77 -15.33 5.26
N THR A 120 -16.53 -15.73 4.23
CA THR A 120 -16.40 -15.18 2.87
C THR A 120 -17.21 -13.89 2.78
N GLY A 121 -16.57 -12.78 2.89
CA GLY A 121 -17.21 -11.48 2.71
C GLY A 121 -16.16 -10.39 2.83
N SER A 122 -16.03 -9.58 1.80
CA SER A 122 -15.27 -8.34 1.90
C SER A 122 -15.96 -7.47 2.95
N SER A 123 -15.41 -7.45 4.18
CA SER A 123 -15.70 -6.37 5.12
C SER A 123 -15.41 -5.07 4.38
N PRO A 124 -16.31 -4.08 4.38
CA PRO A 124 -15.97 -2.79 3.83
C PRO A 124 -14.72 -2.31 4.58
N VAL A 125 -13.63 -2.14 3.83
CA VAL A 125 -12.37 -1.63 4.36
C VAL A 125 -12.56 -0.14 4.60
N VAL A 126 -13.17 0.21 5.72
CA VAL A 126 -13.23 1.61 6.18
C VAL A 126 -12.12 1.76 7.19
N ASP A 127 -11.04 2.40 6.79
CA ASP A 127 -10.03 2.84 7.72
C ASP A 127 -10.59 4.01 8.54
N VAL A 128 -10.93 3.75 9.78
CA VAL A 128 -11.43 4.78 10.73
C VAL A 128 -10.31 5.30 11.64
N THR A 129 -9.08 4.83 11.44
CA THR A 129 -7.95 5.14 12.32
C THR A 129 -6.95 6.11 11.70
N THR A 130 -6.90 6.21 10.38
CA THR A 130 -6.02 7.14 9.68
C THR A 130 -6.81 8.27 9.01
N ALA A 131 -6.26 9.49 9.05
CA ALA A 131 -6.76 10.62 8.27
C ALA A 131 -6.33 10.53 6.79
N ALA A 132 -5.69 9.44 6.39
CA ALA A 132 -5.20 9.22 5.04
C ALA A 132 -6.38 8.90 4.11
N HIS A 133 -6.55 9.71 3.08
CA HIS A 133 -7.46 9.39 1.98
C HIS A 133 -6.63 8.76 0.86
N ASN A 134 -6.68 7.44 0.80
CA ASN A 134 -6.00 6.63 -0.21
C ASN A 134 -7.03 5.93 -1.09
N GLN A 135 -6.94 6.13 -2.38
CA GLN A 135 -7.74 5.42 -3.38
C GLN A 135 -6.85 4.53 -4.23
N VAL A 136 -7.15 3.25 -4.23
CA VAL A 136 -6.40 2.25 -4.98
C VAL A 136 -7.20 1.84 -6.19
N LEU A 137 -6.58 1.92 -7.36
CA LEU A 137 -7.09 1.40 -8.61
C LEU A 137 -6.33 0.10 -8.91
N ASN A 138 -7.00 -1.02 -8.72
CA ASN A 138 -6.46 -2.33 -9.08
C ASN A 138 -6.54 -2.55 -10.61
N ARG A 139 -5.89 -3.58 -11.12
CA ARG A 139 -5.83 -3.88 -12.55
C ARG A 139 -7.22 -4.02 -13.17
N GLU A 140 -8.14 -4.68 -12.50
CA GLU A 140 -9.50 -4.87 -12.98
C GLU A 140 -10.23 -3.53 -13.16
N ALA A 141 -10.08 -2.61 -12.21
CA ALA A 141 -10.66 -1.26 -12.32
C ALA A 141 -10.05 -0.48 -13.50
N VAL A 142 -8.71 -0.52 -13.65
CA VAL A 142 -8.01 0.18 -14.73
C VAL A 142 -8.40 -0.37 -16.11
N ASP A 143 -8.58 -1.70 -16.24
CA ASP A 143 -8.93 -2.33 -17.51
C ASP A 143 -10.38 -2.04 -17.93
N ASN A 144 -11.28 -1.93 -16.96
CA ASN A 144 -12.72 -1.76 -17.23
C ASN A 144 -13.15 -0.30 -17.40
N ILE A 145 -12.33 0.67 -16.97
CA ILE A 145 -12.66 2.08 -17.09
C ILE A 145 -12.07 2.67 -18.38
N PRO A 146 -12.88 3.22 -19.27
CA PRO A 146 -12.38 3.86 -20.49
C PRO A 146 -11.66 5.17 -20.12
N THR A 147 -10.35 5.17 -20.24
CA THR A 147 -9.49 6.34 -19.99
C THR A 147 -8.48 6.49 -21.12
N GLY A 148 -7.76 7.61 -21.15
CA GLY A 148 -6.64 7.83 -22.07
C GLY A 148 -5.43 6.93 -21.79
N ARG A 149 -5.55 5.96 -20.86
CA ARG A 149 -4.51 5.01 -20.45
C ARG A 149 -3.20 5.67 -20.02
N THR A 150 -3.28 6.89 -19.54
CA THR A 150 -2.18 7.56 -18.88
C THR A 150 -2.39 7.48 -17.37
N ILE A 151 -1.31 7.25 -16.63
CA ILE A 151 -1.37 7.11 -15.18
C ILE A 151 -1.89 8.39 -14.53
N GLN A 152 -1.48 9.54 -15.04
CA GLN A 152 -1.99 10.84 -14.59
C GLN A 152 -3.46 11.02 -14.94
N GLY A 153 -3.88 10.56 -16.15
CA GLY A 153 -5.27 10.62 -16.59
C GLY A 153 -6.22 9.81 -15.70
N LEU A 154 -5.76 8.69 -15.16
CA LEU A 154 -6.51 7.91 -14.18
C LEU A 154 -6.81 8.69 -12.89
N GLY A 155 -6.00 9.70 -12.56
CA GLY A 155 -6.24 10.60 -11.42
C GLY A 155 -7.57 11.36 -11.49
N GLN A 156 -8.18 11.49 -12.66
CA GLN A 156 -9.54 12.08 -12.80
C GLN A 156 -10.62 11.27 -12.08
N LEU A 157 -10.37 9.98 -11.86
CA LEU A 157 -11.30 9.08 -11.18
C LEU A 157 -11.23 9.23 -9.66
N VAL A 158 -10.24 9.94 -9.17
CA VAL A 158 -9.98 10.11 -7.74
C VAL A 158 -10.56 11.43 -7.26
N VAL A 159 -11.45 11.36 -6.28
CA VAL A 159 -12.08 12.54 -5.70
C VAL A 159 -11.02 13.45 -5.07
N GLY A 160 -11.09 14.75 -5.42
CA GLY A 160 -10.17 15.76 -4.89
C GLY A 160 -8.90 15.97 -5.71
N ILE A 161 -8.66 15.19 -6.77
CA ILE A 161 -7.55 15.43 -7.70
C ILE A 161 -8.02 16.32 -8.85
N ASN A 162 -7.26 17.37 -9.10
CA ASN A 162 -7.41 18.23 -10.26
C ASN A 162 -6.24 18.00 -11.22
N LEU A 163 -6.55 17.80 -12.49
CA LEU A 163 -5.56 17.69 -13.54
C LEU A 163 -5.44 19.02 -14.29
N SER A 164 -4.21 19.43 -14.61
CA SER A 164 -3.97 20.64 -15.41
C SER A 164 -4.53 20.54 -16.82
N LEU A 165 -4.55 19.35 -17.39
CA LEU A 165 -5.06 19.04 -18.72
C LEU A 165 -5.85 17.72 -18.65
N PRO A 166 -7.14 17.77 -18.29
CA PRO A 166 -7.98 16.57 -18.29
C PRO A 166 -8.10 16.07 -19.74
N ASP A 167 -7.69 14.83 -19.95
CA ASP A 167 -7.76 14.15 -21.23
C ASP A 167 -8.47 12.82 -21.11
N THR A 168 -9.70 12.76 -21.51
CA THR A 168 -10.51 11.54 -21.51
C THR A 168 -10.33 10.70 -22.77
N GLY A 169 -9.72 11.26 -23.83
CA GLY A 169 -9.61 10.62 -25.14
C GLY A 169 -8.21 10.20 -25.56
N GLY A 170 -7.18 10.44 -24.75
CA GLY A 170 -5.80 10.15 -25.08
C GLY A 170 -5.17 11.08 -26.11
N ALA A 171 -5.88 12.17 -26.49
CA ALA A 171 -5.41 13.13 -27.50
C ALA A 171 -4.17 13.92 -27.04
N ARG A 172 -3.94 14.00 -25.73
CA ARG A 172 -2.83 14.71 -25.08
C ARG A 172 -1.90 13.80 -24.31
N ALA A 173 -1.91 12.51 -24.58
CA ALA A 173 -1.11 11.51 -23.89
C ALA A 173 0.40 11.81 -23.91
N MET A 174 0.87 12.57 -24.89
CA MET A 174 2.26 12.97 -25.04
C MET A 174 2.61 14.28 -24.30
N GLN A 175 1.64 14.97 -23.71
CA GLN A 175 1.88 16.18 -22.94
C GLN A 175 1.99 15.87 -21.45
N GLN A 176 2.85 16.61 -20.76
CA GLN A 176 2.96 16.52 -19.32
C GLN A 176 1.63 16.93 -18.68
N THR A 177 1.06 16.02 -17.91
CA THR A 177 -0.15 16.27 -17.13
C THR A 177 0.24 16.39 -15.67
N TYR A 178 -0.14 17.49 -15.06
CA TYR A 178 0.15 17.77 -13.66
C TYR A 178 -1.08 17.50 -12.81
N MET A 179 -0.85 16.97 -11.62
CA MET A 179 -1.89 16.73 -10.62
C MET A 179 -1.76 17.71 -9.47
N SER A 180 -2.89 18.11 -8.91
CA SER A 180 -2.97 18.87 -7.67
C SER A 180 -4.16 18.45 -6.85
N THR A 181 -4.10 18.69 -5.55
CA THR A 181 -5.20 18.41 -4.61
C THR A 181 -5.30 19.52 -3.58
N HIS A 182 -6.49 19.76 -3.05
CA HIS A 182 -6.75 20.71 -1.96
C HIS A 182 -6.16 22.12 -2.16
N GLY A 183 -6.11 22.61 -3.40
CA GLY A 183 -5.54 23.93 -3.72
C GLY A 183 -4.01 24.00 -3.65
N MET A 184 -3.32 22.88 -3.48
CA MET A 184 -1.86 22.81 -3.49
C MET A 184 -1.33 22.97 -4.91
N THR A 185 -0.07 23.41 -5.01
CA THR A 185 0.63 23.49 -6.30
C THR A 185 1.01 22.11 -6.81
N THR A 186 1.12 21.96 -8.11
CA THR A 186 1.51 20.70 -8.76
C THR A 186 2.90 20.22 -8.34
N SER A 187 3.80 21.13 -7.99
CA SER A 187 5.16 20.82 -7.49
C SER A 187 5.16 19.97 -6.22
N ASN A 188 4.06 19.96 -5.47
CA ASN A 188 3.91 19.11 -4.28
C ASN A 188 3.48 17.67 -4.60
N THR A 189 3.30 17.32 -5.86
CA THR A 189 2.96 15.96 -6.28
C THR A 189 4.19 15.08 -6.28
N THR A 190 4.11 13.92 -5.64
CA THR A 190 5.15 12.90 -5.64
C THR A 190 4.66 11.68 -6.41
N VAL A 191 5.44 11.24 -7.39
CA VAL A 191 5.16 10.05 -8.19
C VAL A 191 6.22 9.00 -7.91
N LEU A 192 5.75 7.82 -7.55
CA LEU A 192 6.58 6.70 -7.12
C LEU A 192 6.32 5.49 -8.03
N ALA A 193 7.37 4.73 -8.29
CA ALA A 193 7.28 3.40 -8.87
C ALA A 193 7.91 2.42 -7.87
N ASP A 194 7.11 1.52 -7.33
CA ASP A 194 7.50 0.58 -6.27
C ASP A 194 8.19 1.29 -5.08
N GLY A 195 7.61 2.42 -4.66
CA GLY A 195 8.14 3.27 -3.58
C GLY A 195 9.32 4.16 -3.96
N MET A 196 9.90 4.03 -5.15
CA MET A 196 10.99 4.90 -5.63
C MET A 196 10.43 6.13 -6.33
N MET A 197 10.89 7.31 -5.93
CA MET A 197 10.49 8.57 -6.56
C MET A 197 11.04 8.67 -7.99
N ILE A 198 10.14 8.95 -8.94
CA ILE A 198 10.46 9.10 -10.37
C ILE A 198 10.12 10.49 -10.92
N ASN A 199 9.86 11.46 -10.06
CA ASN A 199 9.65 12.84 -10.48
C ASN A 199 10.84 13.38 -11.27
N GLY A 200 10.55 14.22 -12.25
CA GLY A 200 11.58 14.90 -13.03
C GLY A 200 12.41 15.90 -12.18
N LEU A 201 13.59 16.24 -12.69
CA LEU A 201 14.52 17.16 -12.01
C LEU A 201 14.00 18.61 -11.90
N GLN A 202 12.92 18.95 -12.60
CA GLN A 202 12.37 20.32 -12.61
C GLN A 202 11.57 20.66 -11.34
N SER A 203 11.36 19.69 -10.45
CA SER A 203 10.62 19.90 -9.18
C SER A 203 9.23 20.51 -9.36
N ASP A 204 8.59 20.27 -10.51
CA ASP A 204 7.27 20.80 -10.87
C ASP A 204 6.13 19.77 -10.65
N GLY A 205 6.46 18.61 -10.11
CA GLY A 205 5.53 17.50 -9.92
C GLY A 205 5.30 16.65 -11.16
N ALA A 206 6.00 16.94 -12.26
CA ALA A 206 5.89 16.17 -13.49
C ALA A 206 6.77 14.92 -13.47
N VAL A 207 6.36 13.94 -14.26
CA VAL A 207 7.15 12.77 -14.63
C VAL A 207 7.48 12.87 -16.10
N GLN A 208 8.75 12.87 -16.43
CA GLN A 208 9.20 12.98 -17.82
C GLN A 208 9.22 11.63 -18.55
N THR A 209 8.98 10.55 -17.83
CA THR A 209 8.95 9.20 -18.39
C THR A 209 7.50 8.76 -18.55
N TYR A 210 7.13 8.39 -19.76
CA TYR A 210 5.83 7.80 -20.04
C TYR A 210 5.92 6.29 -19.88
N THR A 211 5.17 5.76 -18.97
CA THR A 211 5.09 4.32 -18.73
C THR A 211 3.73 3.79 -19.14
N ASN A 212 3.69 2.59 -19.69
CA ASN A 212 2.46 1.93 -20.05
C ASN A 212 1.72 1.51 -18.76
N ASP A 213 0.44 1.85 -18.64
CA ASP A 213 -0.40 1.43 -17.51
C ASP A 213 -0.46 -0.10 -17.35
N ALA A 214 -0.32 -0.84 -18.44
CA ALA A 214 -0.28 -2.31 -18.43
C ALA A 214 0.89 -2.92 -17.65
N MET A 215 1.93 -2.13 -17.35
CA MET A 215 3.07 -2.58 -16.54
C MET A 215 2.73 -2.69 -15.05
N TYR A 216 1.66 -2.05 -14.60
CA TYR A 216 1.32 -1.96 -13.19
C TYR A 216 0.12 -2.83 -12.83
N GLN A 217 0.22 -3.49 -11.70
CA GLN A 217 -0.85 -4.29 -11.12
C GLN A 217 -1.80 -3.41 -10.32
N GLU A 218 -1.27 -2.37 -9.70
CA GLU A 218 -2.00 -1.48 -8.81
C GLU A 218 -1.45 -0.06 -8.92
N ILE A 219 -2.34 0.92 -8.83
CA ILE A 219 -2.00 2.34 -8.79
C ILE A 219 -2.74 2.95 -7.61
N SER A 220 -2.00 3.49 -6.65
CA SER A 220 -2.57 4.13 -5.47
C SER A 220 -2.40 5.65 -5.52
N TYR A 221 -3.46 6.37 -5.16
CA TYR A 221 -3.51 7.82 -5.05
C TYR A 221 -3.82 8.21 -3.63
N GLN A 222 -2.90 8.86 -2.96
CA GLN A 222 -3.08 9.42 -1.63
C GLN A 222 -3.19 10.94 -1.73
N THR A 223 -4.31 11.49 -1.22
CA THR A 223 -4.60 12.93 -1.30
C THR A 223 -4.57 13.64 0.04
N SER A 224 -4.54 12.90 1.15
CA SER A 224 -4.41 13.44 2.51
C SER A 224 -3.76 12.45 3.46
N GLY A 225 -3.35 12.90 4.64
CA GLY A 225 -2.74 12.06 5.67
C GLY A 225 -1.38 11.50 5.26
N ILE A 226 -0.64 12.21 4.41
CA ILE A 226 0.72 11.84 4.01
C ILE A 226 1.62 11.96 5.23
N GLY A 227 2.41 10.91 5.52
CA GLY A 227 3.30 10.88 6.67
C GLY A 227 4.38 11.96 6.62
N ALA A 228 4.91 12.33 7.78
CA ALA A 228 5.95 13.36 7.91
C ALA A 228 7.31 12.96 7.31
N ASP A 229 7.47 11.71 6.97
CA ASP A 229 8.61 11.13 6.26
C ASP A 229 8.62 11.45 4.75
N THR A 230 7.50 11.95 4.22
CA THR A 230 7.34 12.29 2.82
C THR A 230 7.41 13.81 2.63
N GLN A 231 8.26 14.28 1.74
CA GLN A 231 8.45 15.71 1.44
C GLN A 231 7.26 16.37 0.72
N ALA A 232 6.25 15.62 0.32
CA ALA A 232 5.15 16.12 -0.48
C ALA A 232 3.88 16.35 0.36
N GLY A 233 3.27 17.50 0.17
CA GLY A 233 1.95 17.82 0.75
C GLY A 233 0.78 17.70 -0.24
N GLY A 234 1.05 17.31 -1.49
CA GLY A 234 0.07 17.22 -2.58
C GLY A 234 -0.43 15.80 -2.82
N VAL A 235 -0.52 15.43 -4.09
CA VAL A 235 -0.88 14.05 -4.48
C VAL A 235 0.35 13.15 -4.36
N ARG A 236 0.21 12.04 -3.66
CA ARG A 236 1.20 10.96 -3.69
C ARG A 236 0.63 9.83 -4.53
N LEU A 237 1.25 9.60 -5.67
CA LEU A 237 0.92 8.52 -6.60
C LEU A 237 1.98 7.43 -6.46
N ASN A 238 1.56 6.19 -6.17
CA ASN A 238 2.46 5.04 -6.17
C ASN A 238 1.95 3.97 -7.13
N MET A 239 2.85 3.45 -7.96
CA MET A 239 2.58 2.46 -8.98
C MET A 239 3.31 1.18 -8.64
N ILE A 240 2.57 0.11 -8.43
CA ILE A 240 3.12 -1.20 -8.12
C ILE A 240 3.22 -2.02 -9.41
N PRO A 241 4.43 -2.39 -9.86
CA PRO A 241 4.62 -3.17 -11.06
C PRO A 241 4.05 -4.59 -10.91
N ARG A 242 3.70 -5.20 -12.04
CA ARG A 242 3.32 -6.60 -12.11
C ARG A 242 4.51 -7.49 -11.78
N GLU A 243 4.26 -8.55 -11.03
CA GLU A 243 5.26 -9.59 -10.86
C GLU A 243 5.53 -10.31 -12.19
N GLY A 244 6.80 -10.62 -12.45
CA GLY A 244 7.18 -11.40 -13.61
C GLY A 244 6.60 -12.81 -13.58
N GLY A 245 5.94 -13.21 -14.65
CA GLY A 245 5.40 -14.56 -14.80
C GLY A 245 6.47 -15.57 -15.27
N LYS A 246 6.20 -16.87 -15.06
CA LYS A 246 7.04 -17.97 -15.59
C LYS A 246 6.86 -18.21 -17.10
N ARG A 247 6.00 -17.45 -17.76
CA ARG A 247 5.71 -17.54 -19.19
C ARG A 247 5.77 -16.15 -19.80
N PHE A 248 6.32 -16.04 -21.00
CA PHE A 248 6.22 -14.82 -21.79
C PHE A 248 4.74 -14.61 -22.15
N SER A 249 4.20 -13.45 -21.77
CA SER A 249 2.88 -12.96 -22.18
C SER A 249 3.06 -11.58 -22.76
N GLY A 250 2.58 -11.36 -23.98
CA GLY A 250 2.56 -10.07 -24.67
C GLY A 250 1.14 -9.73 -25.07
#